data_d1db8939c9e49b3e73600524605ccd30
#
_entry.id   d1db8939c9e49b3e73600524605ccd30
#
_cell.length_a   1.000
_cell.length_b   1.000
_cell.length_c   1.000
_cell.angle_alpha   90.00
_cell.angle_beta   90.00
_cell.angle_gamma   90.00
#
_symmetry.space_group_name_H-M   'P 1'
#
loop_
_entity.id
_entity.type
_entity.pdbx_description
1 polymer ?
#
loop_
_entity_poly.entity_id
_entity_poly.type
_entity_poly.pdbx_seq_one_letter_code
_entity_poly.pdbx_strand_id
1 'polypeptide(L)' 'MSPGDFVRHPSQPDWGLGQIQSMIGHRITVNFENAGKVVIDGNVIELVPDEPAPR' A
#
# COMPACT_ATOMS: atom_id res chain seq x y z
N MET A 1 7.85 -4.96 5.62
CA MET A 1 7.00 -4.60 4.49
C MET A 1 7.82 -4.75 3.22
N SER A 2 7.31 -5.51 2.27
CA SER A 2 8.06 -5.91 1.08
C SER A 2 7.16 -5.89 -0.14
N PRO A 3 7.73 -5.84 -1.36
CA PRO A 3 6.92 -6.01 -2.57
C PRO A 3 6.09 -7.29 -2.51
N GLY A 4 4.83 -7.19 -2.91
CA GLY A 4 3.86 -8.27 -2.81
C GLY A 4 2.98 -8.23 -1.57
N ASP A 5 3.37 -7.49 -0.54
CA ASP A 5 2.57 -7.35 0.68
C ASP A 5 1.33 -6.51 0.43
N PHE A 6 0.29 -6.77 1.21
CA PHE A 6 -0.96 -6.01 1.14
C PHE A 6 -1.00 -4.97 2.25
N VAL A 7 -1.47 -3.78 1.89
CA VAL A 7 -1.50 -2.63 2.80
C VAL A 7 -2.76 -1.80 2.55
N ARG A 8 -3.05 -0.90 3.49
CA ARG A 8 -4.08 0.13 3.32
C ARG A 8 -3.47 1.49 3.59
N HIS A 9 -4.00 2.50 2.94
CA HIS A 9 -3.62 3.88 3.22
C HIS A 9 -4.40 4.34 4.46
N PRO A 10 -3.72 4.82 5.51
CA PRO A 10 -4.39 5.15 6.78
C PRO A 10 -5.37 6.32 6.68
N SER A 11 -5.13 7.24 5.74
CA SER A 11 -5.96 8.44 5.57
C SER A 11 -6.91 8.35 4.39
N GLN A 12 -6.83 7.30 3.58
CA GLN A 12 -7.62 7.13 2.37
C GLN A 12 -8.28 5.75 2.34
N PRO A 13 -9.23 5.49 3.25
CA PRO A 13 -9.86 4.17 3.32
C PRO A 13 -10.63 3.80 2.05
N ASP A 14 -11.07 4.80 1.28
CA ASP A 14 -11.80 4.56 0.04
C ASP A 14 -10.94 3.99 -1.08
N TRP A 15 -9.62 4.06 -0.93
CA TRP A 15 -8.71 3.47 -1.92
C TRP A 15 -8.73 1.94 -1.89
N GLY A 16 -9.19 1.37 -0.80
CA GLY A 16 -9.31 -0.08 -0.65
C GLY A 16 -7.96 -0.75 -0.36
N LEU A 17 -7.92 -2.05 -0.57
CA LEU A 17 -6.71 -2.83 -0.36
C LEU A 17 -5.69 -2.52 -1.44
N GLY A 18 -4.44 -2.34 -1.03
CA GLY A 18 -3.34 -2.10 -1.95
C GLY A 18 -2.32 -3.22 -1.88
N GLN A 19 -1.61 -3.43 -2.97
CA GLN A 19 -0.49 -4.36 -3.02
C GLN A 19 0.77 -3.60 -3.41
N ILE A 20 1.83 -3.77 -2.62
CA ILE A 20 3.11 -3.11 -2.89
C ILE A 20 3.73 -3.70 -4.14
N GLN A 21 4.02 -2.85 -5.12
CA GLN A 21 4.65 -3.25 -6.37
C GLN A 21 6.17 -3.14 -6.30
N SER A 22 6.66 -2.06 -5.68
CA SER A 22 8.10 -1.85 -5.53
C SER A 22 8.38 -0.93 -4.36
N MET A 23 9.60 -1.03 -3.84
CA MET A 23 10.09 -0.16 -2.77
C MET A 23 11.52 0.25 -3.10
N ILE A 24 11.76 1.54 -3.26
CA ILE A 24 13.08 2.10 -3.52
C ILE A 24 13.32 3.19 -2.50
N GLY A 25 14.16 2.90 -1.49
CA GLY A 25 14.31 3.79 -0.35
C GLY A 25 12.99 3.99 0.35
N HIS A 26 12.55 5.23 0.50
CA HIS A 26 11.25 5.56 1.08
C HIS A 26 10.12 5.68 0.04
N ARG A 27 10.44 5.50 -1.23
CA ARG A 27 9.44 5.55 -2.31
C ARG A 27 8.79 4.19 -2.46
N ILE A 28 7.49 4.11 -2.19
CA ILE A 28 6.72 2.88 -2.23
C ILE A 28 5.64 3.01 -3.31
N THR A 29 5.69 2.13 -4.31
CA THR A 29 4.66 2.08 -5.34
C THR A 29 3.64 1.03 -4.93
N VAL A 30 2.38 1.43 -4.80
CA VAL A 30 1.29 0.56 -4.37
C VAL A 30 0.17 0.61 -5.39
N ASN A 31 -0.39 -0.54 -5.71
CA ASN A 31 -1.57 -0.63 -6.56
C ASN A 31 -2.79 -0.87 -5.66
N PHE A 32 -3.62 0.16 -5.51
CA PHE A 32 -4.86 0.10 -4.72
C PHE A 32 -6.04 -0.31 -5.59
N GLU A 33 -6.99 -1.03 -5.01
CA GLU A 33 -8.17 -1.52 -5.73
C GLU A 33 -8.95 -0.40 -6.42
N ASN A 34 -9.13 0.72 -5.72
CA ASN A 34 -9.98 1.80 -6.19
C ASN A 34 -9.20 3.04 -6.65
N ALA A 35 -7.94 3.17 -6.27
CA ALA A 35 -7.13 4.33 -6.64
C ALA A 35 -6.10 4.00 -7.74
N GLY A 36 -5.88 2.72 -8.02
CA GLY A 36 -4.87 2.31 -8.97
C GLY A 36 -3.45 2.47 -8.42
N LYS A 37 -2.50 2.66 -9.32
CA LYS A 37 -1.09 2.76 -8.94
C LYS A 37 -0.79 4.14 -8.37
N VAL A 38 -0.31 4.18 -7.14
CA VAL A 38 0.03 5.40 -6.42
C VAL A 38 1.44 5.26 -5.84
N VAL A 39 2.22 6.33 -5.87
CA VAL A 39 3.53 6.37 -5.24
C VAL A 39 3.39 7.04 -3.87
N ILE A 40 3.81 6.33 -2.84
CA ILE A 40 3.70 6.77 -1.44
C ILE A 40 5.11 7.07 -0.91
N ASP A 41 5.24 8.18 -0.19
CA ASP A 41 6.46 8.49 0.55
C ASP A 41 6.36 7.88 1.95
N GLY A 42 7.15 6.84 2.19
CA GLY A 42 7.13 6.10 3.45
C GLY A 42 7.60 6.91 4.66
N ASN A 43 8.25 8.06 4.46
CA ASN A 43 8.60 8.96 5.54
C ASN A 43 7.44 9.87 5.95
N VAL A 44 6.44 10.01 5.10
CA VAL A 44 5.28 10.88 5.33
C VAL A 44 4.06 10.07 5.70
N ILE A 45 3.85 8.95 5.02
CA ILE A 45 2.67 8.10 5.19
C ILE A 45 3.11 6.75 5.73
N GLU A 46 2.53 6.33 6.84
CA GLU A 46 2.76 5.01 7.41
C GLU A 46 1.65 4.07 6.95
N LEU A 47 1.94 3.28 5.91
CA LEU A 47 0.99 2.30 5.40
C LEU A 47 0.69 1.24 6.46
N VAL A 48 -0.56 0.80 6.50
CA VAL A 48 -1.02 -0.20 7.47
C VAL A 48 -1.04 -1.57 6.79
N PRO A 49 -0.33 -2.56 7.33
CA PRO A 49 -0.43 -3.92 6.79
C PRO A 49 -1.86 -4.45 6.90
N ASP A 50 -2.34 -5.05 5.83
CA ASP A 50 -3.71 -5.56 5.80
C ASP A 50 -3.79 -6.71 4.80
N GLU A 51 -3.57 -7.92 5.27
CA GLU A 51 -3.59 -9.10 4.42
C GLU A 51 -5.02 -9.55 4.14
N PRO A 52 -5.28 -10.12 2.94
CA PRO A 52 -6.57 -10.74 2.68
C PRO A 52 -6.85 -11.83 3.71
N ALA A 53 -8.13 -12.01 4.06
CA ALA A 53 -8.51 -13.01 5.04
C ALA A 53 -8.06 -14.41 4.59
N PRO A 54 -7.54 -15.23 5.51
CA PRO A 54 -7.16 -16.60 5.17
C PRO A 54 -8.42 -17.41 4.85
N ARG A 55 -8.22 -18.44 4.08
CA ARG A 55 -9.30 -19.34 3.72
C ARG A 55 -9.42 -20.49 4.72
#